data_32bf6ba505f110c46f2701f06bba71db
#
_entry.id   32bf6ba505f110c46f2701f06bba71db
#
_cell.length_a   1.000
_cell.length_b   1.000
_cell.length_c   1.000
_cell.angle_alpha   90.00
_cell.angle_beta   90.00
_cell.angle_gamma   90.00
#
_symmetry.space_group_name_H-M   'P 1'
#
loop_
_entity.id
_entity.type
_entity.pdbx_description
1 polymer ?
#
loop_
_entity_poly.entity_id
_entity_poly.type
_entity_poly.pdbx_seq_one_letter_code
_entity_poly.pdbx_strand_id
1 'polypeptide(L)'
;MDIKIFVATHKNYWMPEDDIYTPIHVGRKGKKDIGYIGDDTADNISDRNDGYCELTGFYWIWKNVKADYLGLVHYRRYFTHKGLFCRSIDKKRRDILSRKDWESLLKYTDIVVADKRKYRIETNEEHYLHAHPREQFDVCKAIIQEQCPEYMNGWNVMMNRTWAHMFNMFVMKKEYYDEFCQWWFDVMFEVEKKVDLEKYAKEEQRWFIDELLLDVWLETKKYKYCLLYTSPSPRDLRRSRM
;
A
#
# COMPACT_ATOMS: atom_id res chain seq x y z
N MET A 1 -13.54 9.35 17.50
CA MET A 1 -12.43 8.88 16.66
C MET A 1 -12.88 9.02 15.22
N ASP A 2 -12.26 9.90 14.45
CA ASP A 2 -12.52 10.06 13.01
C ASP A 2 -11.61 9.09 12.23
N ILE A 3 -12.20 8.07 11.59
CA ILE A 3 -11.49 7.03 10.85
C ILE A 3 -11.92 7.12 9.39
N LYS A 4 -10.97 7.27 8.47
CA LYS A 4 -11.23 7.27 7.03
C LYS A 4 -10.33 6.28 6.33
N ILE A 5 -10.91 5.27 5.70
CA ILE A 5 -10.21 4.23 4.95
C ILE A 5 -10.56 4.40 3.48
N PHE A 6 -9.59 4.78 2.69
CA PHE A 6 -9.79 4.98 1.25
C PHE A 6 -9.64 3.67 0.50
N VAL A 7 -10.55 3.46 -0.44
CA VAL A 7 -10.58 2.28 -1.30
C VAL A 7 -10.07 2.66 -2.68
N ALA A 8 -8.80 2.36 -2.95
CA ALA A 8 -8.19 2.64 -4.26
C ALA A 8 -8.86 1.83 -5.37
N THR A 9 -9.38 2.52 -6.39
CA THR A 9 -10.01 1.91 -7.55
C THR A 9 -9.81 2.73 -8.82
N HIS A 10 -9.77 2.08 -9.98
CA HIS A 10 -9.73 2.71 -11.30
C HIS A 10 -11.03 2.48 -12.10
N LYS A 11 -12.05 1.90 -11.47
CA LYS A 11 -13.34 1.59 -12.09
C LYS A 11 -14.45 1.44 -11.07
N ASN A 12 -15.69 1.52 -11.52
CA ASN A 12 -16.84 1.17 -10.69
C ASN A 12 -16.77 -0.27 -10.23
N TYR A 13 -16.91 -0.46 -8.93
CA TYR A 13 -16.90 -1.78 -8.31
C TYR A 13 -17.78 -1.76 -7.05
N TRP A 14 -18.12 -2.94 -6.54
CA TRP A 14 -18.79 -3.07 -5.25
C TRP A 14 -17.94 -2.45 -4.14
N MET A 15 -18.56 -1.67 -3.26
CA MET A 15 -17.93 -1.04 -2.09
C MET A 15 -18.67 -1.46 -0.82
N PRO A 16 -17.98 -1.53 0.34
CA PRO A 16 -18.65 -1.65 1.63
C PRO A 16 -19.62 -0.48 1.86
N GLU A 17 -20.75 -0.76 2.49
CA GLU A 17 -21.76 0.29 2.80
C GLU A 17 -21.40 1.12 4.04
N ASP A 18 -20.39 0.69 4.82
CA ASP A 18 -19.93 1.39 6.01
C ASP A 18 -19.24 2.71 5.62
N ASP A 19 -19.60 3.79 6.26
CA ASP A 19 -19.21 5.17 5.94
C ASP A 19 -17.74 5.51 6.19
N ILE A 20 -16.99 4.62 6.88
CA ILE A 20 -15.52 4.75 7.01
C ILE A 20 -14.79 4.44 5.69
N TYR A 21 -15.44 3.70 4.77
CA TYR A 21 -14.83 3.32 3.49
C TYR A 21 -15.21 4.32 2.40
N THR A 22 -14.22 5.07 1.94
CA THR A 22 -14.40 6.07 0.89
C THR A 22 -13.71 5.64 -0.40
N PRO A 23 -14.42 5.36 -1.49
CA PRO A 23 -13.77 5.05 -2.77
C PRO A 23 -13.03 6.27 -3.33
N ILE A 24 -11.80 6.04 -3.79
CA ILE A 24 -10.98 7.04 -4.48
C ILE A 24 -10.60 6.53 -5.87
N HIS A 25 -10.91 7.32 -6.90
CA HIS A 25 -10.52 7.04 -8.29
C HIS A 25 -9.07 7.47 -8.49
N VAL A 26 -8.17 6.49 -8.49
CA VAL A 26 -6.73 6.72 -8.66
C VAL A 26 -6.37 6.91 -10.13
N GLY A 27 -5.46 7.86 -10.38
CA GLY A 27 -5.07 8.26 -11.73
C GLY A 27 -6.25 8.79 -12.54
N ARG A 28 -7.12 9.58 -11.92
CA ARG A 28 -8.31 10.12 -12.58
C ARG A 28 -7.97 11.13 -13.65
N LYS A 29 -6.85 11.82 -13.58
CA LYS A 29 -6.47 12.89 -14.52
C LYS A 29 -6.59 12.42 -15.98
N GLY A 30 -7.43 13.11 -16.76
CA GLY A 30 -7.70 12.76 -18.15
C GLY A 30 -8.60 11.54 -18.37
N LYS A 31 -9.16 10.92 -17.34
CA LYS A 31 -10.05 9.76 -17.42
C LYS A 31 -11.52 10.17 -17.16
N LYS A 32 -12.45 9.33 -17.65
CA LYS A 32 -13.88 9.53 -17.42
C LYS A 32 -14.20 9.43 -15.91
N ASP A 33 -15.05 10.33 -15.43
CA ASP A 33 -15.59 10.26 -14.08
C ASP A 33 -16.43 9.01 -13.88
N ILE A 34 -16.19 8.32 -12.76
CA ILE A 34 -16.89 7.10 -12.34
C ILE A 34 -17.75 7.33 -11.09
N GLY A 35 -17.95 8.60 -10.70
CA GLY A 35 -18.78 8.97 -9.54
C GLY A 35 -18.09 8.83 -8.19
N TYR A 36 -16.77 8.69 -8.13
CA TYR A 36 -15.97 8.65 -6.91
C TYR A 36 -15.10 9.90 -6.77
N ILE A 37 -14.62 10.17 -5.56
CA ILE A 37 -13.61 11.20 -5.34
C ILE A 37 -12.40 10.89 -6.23
N GLY A 38 -11.95 11.87 -7.01
CA GLY A 38 -10.76 11.74 -7.85
C GLY A 38 -9.52 12.20 -7.11
N ASP A 39 -8.41 11.52 -7.35
CA ASP A 39 -7.08 11.90 -6.85
C ASP A 39 -6.43 13.04 -7.65
N ASP A 40 -7.17 13.68 -8.58
CA ASP A 40 -6.73 14.75 -9.47
C ASP A 40 -7.12 16.17 -9.02
N THR A 41 -7.59 16.30 -7.78
CA THR A 41 -8.00 17.59 -7.18
C THR A 41 -6.98 18.06 -6.16
N ALA A 42 -6.96 19.37 -5.89
CA ALA A 42 -6.07 20.01 -4.92
C ALA A 42 -4.59 19.60 -5.09
N ASP A 43 -3.84 19.36 -4.00
CA ASP A 43 -2.45 18.88 -4.09
C ASP A 43 -2.42 17.41 -4.50
N ASN A 44 -1.87 17.09 -5.67
CA ASN A 44 -1.96 15.77 -6.26
C ASN A 44 -0.81 15.43 -7.22
N ILE A 45 -0.64 14.15 -7.48
CA ILE A 45 0.27 13.57 -8.47
C ILE A 45 -0.48 12.60 -9.41
N SER A 46 -1.75 12.85 -9.68
CA SER A 46 -2.62 11.96 -10.46
C SER A 46 -2.12 11.67 -11.88
N ASP A 47 -1.36 12.58 -12.48
CA ASP A 47 -0.69 12.41 -13.78
C ASP A 47 0.46 11.40 -13.77
N ARG A 48 0.99 11.05 -12.60
CA ARG A 48 2.06 10.06 -12.44
C ARG A 48 1.53 8.63 -12.20
N ASN A 49 0.21 8.40 -12.39
CA ASN A 49 -0.43 7.12 -12.06
C ASN A 49 0.13 5.91 -12.83
N ASP A 50 0.67 6.10 -14.03
CA ASP A 50 1.26 5.00 -14.80
C ASP A 50 2.43 4.35 -14.04
N GLY A 51 3.25 5.14 -13.33
CA GLY A 51 4.31 4.63 -12.46
C GLY A 51 3.85 4.33 -11.03
N TYR A 52 3.04 5.21 -10.43
CA TYR A 52 2.68 5.17 -9.01
C TYR A 52 1.43 4.34 -8.68
N CYS A 53 0.62 3.96 -9.67
CA CYS A 53 -0.61 3.16 -9.47
C CYS A 53 -1.52 3.74 -8.36
N GLU A 54 -1.85 2.94 -7.33
CA GLU A 54 -2.68 3.35 -6.19
C GLU A 54 -2.04 4.43 -5.32
N LEU A 55 -0.74 4.65 -5.45
CA LEU A 55 0.01 5.58 -4.61
C LEU A 55 -0.26 7.04 -4.98
N THR A 56 -0.82 7.32 -6.15
CA THR A 56 -1.35 8.65 -6.44
C THR A 56 -2.52 9.01 -5.52
N GLY A 57 -3.37 8.04 -5.18
CA GLY A 57 -4.39 8.16 -4.16
C GLY A 57 -3.81 8.27 -2.75
N PHE A 58 -2.75 7.51 -2.44
CA PHE A 58 -2.02 7.60 -1.17
C PHE A 58 -1.47 9.01 -0.93
N TYR A 59 -0.82 9.62 -1.94
CA TYR A 59 -0.36 11.01 -1.91
C TYR A 59 -1.51 11.98 -1.67
N TRP A 60 -2.60 11.83 -2.44
CA TRP A 60 -3.76 12.71 -2.33
C TRP A 60 -4.38 12.68 -0.93
N ILE A 61 -4.52 11.51 -0.33
CA ILE A 61 -5.01 11.33 1.04
C ILE A 61 -4.11 12.08 2.02
N TRP A 62 -2.79 11.90 1.90
CA TRP A 62 -1.81 12.56 2.75
C TRP A 62 -1.94 14.07 2.74
N LYS A 63 -2.02 14.67 1.56
CA LYS A 63 -2.04 16.12 1.39
C LYS A 63 -3.38 16.77 1.70
N ASN A 64 -4.50 16.07 1.49
CA ASN A 64 -5.81 16.69 1.44
C ASN A 64 -6.79 16.22 2.53
N VAL A 65 -6.48 15.16 3.27
CA VAL A 65 -7.43 14.56 4.22
C VAL A 65 -7.01 14.78 5.67
N LYS A 66 -7.96 15.23 6.48
CA LYS A 66 -7.80 15.33 7.93
C LYS A 66 -8.70 14.28 8.59
N ALA A 67 -8.12 13.46 9.46
CA ALA A 67 -8.81 12.48 10.30
C ALA A 67 -7.87 12.04 11.44
N ASP A 68 -8.39 11.35 12.47
CA ASP A 68 -7.54 10.78 13.53
C ASP A 68 -6.74 9.57 12.99
N TYR A 69 -7.38 8.76 12.15
CA TYR A 69 -6.79 7.59 11.50
C TYR A 69 -7.06 7.62 10.00
N LEU A 70 -6.04 7.32 9.22
CA LEU A 70 -6.10 7.21 7.76
C LEU A 70 -5.68 5.81 7.33
N GLY A 71 -6.35 5.27 6.30
CA GLY A 71 -6.01 3.99 5.73
C GLY A 71 -6.16 3.93 4.23
N LEU A 72 -5.44 2.97 3.63
CA LEU A 72 -5.54 2.60 2.24
C LEU A 72 -5.84 1.11 2.10
N VAL A 73 -6.83 0.78 1.30
CA VAL A 73 -7.19 -0.58 0.89
C VAL A 73 -7.52 -0.59 -0.61
N HIS A 74 -7.70 -1.76 -1.19
CA HIS A 74 -7.99 -1.88 -2.62
C HIS A 74 -9.42 -2.39 -2.86
N TYR A 75 -10.05 -1.99 -3.94
CA TYR A 75 -11.42 -2.38 -4.31
C TYR A 75 -11.67 -3.90 -4.40
N ARG A 76 -10.62 -4.71 -4.33
CA ARG A 76 -10.70 -6.18 -4.31
C ARG A 76 -10.07 -6.81 -3.07
N ARG A 77 -9.54 -6.01 -2.16
CA ARG A 77 -8.84 -6.49 -0.98
C ARG A 77 -9.10 -5.57 0.19
N TYR A 78 -9.67 -6.11 1.23
CA TYR A 78 -10.05 -5.40 2.46
C TYR A 78 -9.49 -6.13 3.67
N PHE A 79 -9.36 -5.44 4.78
CA PHE A 79 -9.10 -6.08 6.08
C PHE A 79 -10.32 -6.85 6.55
N THR A 80 -10.09 -8.06 7.08
CA THR A 80 -11.15 -9.00 7.46
C THR A 80 -10.85 -9.67 8.79
N HIS A 81 -11.92 -10.11 9.48
CA HIS A 81 -11.80 -10.88 10.72
C HIS A 81 -11.14 -12.25 10.53
N LYS A 82 -11.28 -12.87 9.36
CA LYS A 82 -10.85 -14.24 9.10
C LYS A 82 -10.03 -14.32 7.81
N GLY A 83 -9.03 -15.19 7.86
CA GLY A 83 -8.21 -15.51 6.69
C GLY A 83 -8.94 -16.37 5.64
N LEU A 84 -8.19 -16.85 4.71
CA LEU A 84 -8.45 -17.46 3.39
C LEU A 84 -9.57 -18.52 3.23
N PHE A 85 -10.19 -19.05 4.28
CA PHE A 85 -11.08 -20.21 4.17
C PHE A 85 -12.51 -19.92 3.69
N CYS A 86 -12.79 -18.68 3.28
CA CYS A 86 -14.12 -18.31 2.83
C CYS A 86 -14.25 -18.33 1.31
N ARG A 87 -14.97 -19.32 0.76
CA ARG A 87 -15.15 -19.50 -0.69
C ARG A 87 -16.22 -18.59 -1.31
N SER A 88 -17.23 -18.18 -0.55
CA SER A 88 -18.32 -17.33 -1.05
C SER A 88 -17.95 -15.84 -1.04
N ILE A 89 -18.28 -15.11 -2.11
CA ILE A 89 -18.07 -13.65 -2.22
C ILE A 89 -18.86 -12.92 -1.13
N ASP A 90 -20.10 -13.30 -0.90
CA ASP A 90 -20.98 -12.64 0.09
C ASP A 90 -20.47 -12.82 1.52
N LYS A 91 -19.89 -13.97 1.82
CA LYS A 91 -19.29 -14.20 3.12
C LYS A 91 -18.00 -13.37 3.30
N LYS A 92 -17.18 -13.23 2.24
CA LYS A 92 -16.01 -12.35 2.25
C LYS A 92 -16.38 -10.89 2.51
N ARG A 93 -17.49 -10.42 1.90
CA ARG A 93 -17.99 -9.05 2.10
C ARG A 93 -18.47 -8.82 3.51
N ARG A 94 -19.14 -9.80 4.14
CA ARG A 94 -19.59 -9.73 5.53
C ARG A 94 -18.47 -9.80 6.57
N ASP A 95 -17.33 -10.39 6.21
CA ASP A 95 -16.17 -10.51 7.10
C ASP A 95 -15.27 -9.24 7.07
N ILE A 96 -15.57 -8.24 6.23
CA ILE A 96 -14.85 -6.95 6.21
C ILE A 96 -15.11 -6.22 7.54
N LEU A 97 -14.07 -5.63 8.11
CA LEU A 97 -14.17 -4.90 9.37
C LEU A 97 -15.10 -3.70 9.24
N SER A 98 -16.08 -3.62 10.13
CA SER A 98 -16.97 -2.46 10.27
C SER A 98 -16.32 -1.32 11.06
N ARG A 99 -16.94 -0.13 11.06
CA ARG A 99 -16.56 0.99 11.94
C ARG A 99 -16.37 0.56 13.39
N LYS A 100 -17.32 -0.21 13.93
CA LYS A 100 -17.26 -0.69 15.31
C LYS A 100 -16.05 -1.57 15.59
N ASP A 101 -15.68 -2.42 14.62
CA ASP A 101 -14.48 -3.27 14.73
C ASP A 101 -13.22 -2.43 14.75
N TRP A 102 -13.12 -1.45 13.85
CA TRP A 102 -12.01 -0.52 13.80
C TRP A 102 -11.89 0.33 15.06
N GLU A 103 -12.98 0.92 15.53
CA GLU A 103 -13.01 1.70 16.79
C GLU A 103 -12.59 0.87 17.99
N SER A 104 -12.91 -0.41 18.02
CA SER A 104 -12.49 -1.33 19.08
C SER A 104 -11.00 -1.64 19.00
N LEU A 105 -10.48 -1.93 17.79
CA LEU A 105 -9.10 -2.30 17.55
C LEU A 105 -8.15 -1.12 17.80
N LEU A 106 -8.49 0.05 17.27
CA LEU A 106 -7.64 1.25 17.32
C LEU A 106 -7.55 1.91 18.72
N LYS A 107 -8.22 1.35 19.72
CA LYS A 107 -7.96 1.66 21.15
C LYS A 107 -6.65 1.06 21.65
N TYR A 108 -6.14 0.03 20.99
CA TYR A 108 -4.99 -0.77 21.43
C TYR A 108 -3.78 -0.69 20.51
N THR A 109 -3.95 -0.13 19.32
CA THR A 109 -2.88 -0.01 18.33
C THR A 109 -3.06 1.22 17.47
N ASP A 110 -1.95 1.90 17.16
CA ASP A 110 -1.93 3.07 16.29
C ASP A 110 -1.62 2.72 14.83
N ILE A 111 -1.11 1.50 14.58
CA ILE A 111 -0.70 1.03 13.25
C ILE A 111 -1.26 -0.37 13.01
N VAL A 112 -1.97 -0.54 11.91
CA VAL A 112 -2.48 -1.82 11.43
C VAL A 112 -2.00 -2.05 10.00
N VAL A 113 -1.44 -3.23 9.74
CA VAL A 113 -0.94 -3.62 8.41
C VAL A 113 -1.48 -4.98 8.00
N ALA A 114 -1.39 -5.29 6.71
CA ALA A 114 -1.79 -6.59 6.19
C ALA A 114 -0.93 -7.71 6.76
N ASP A 115 -1.51 -8.91 6.92
CA ASP A 115 -0.77 -10.09 7.34
C ASP A 115 0.35 -10.44 6.34
N LYS A 116 1.38 -11.09 6.84
CA LYS A 116 2.62 -11.39 6.14
C LYS A 116 2.40 -12.28 4.92
N ARG A 117 2.86 -11.82 3.77
CA ARG A 117 3.08 -12.69 2.63
C ARG A 117 4.44 -13.37 2.80
N LYS A 118 4.43 -14.71 2.89
CA LYS A 118 5.65 -15.50 3.08
C LYS A 118 6.12 -16.11 1.77
N TYR A 119 7.40 -16.02 1.52
CA TYR A 119 8.10 -16.76 0.47
C TYR A 119 8.70 -18.04 1.07
N ARG A 120 8.75 -19.13 0.30
CA ARG A 120 9.17 -20.43 0.85
C ARG A 120 10.70 -20.58 0.88
N ILE A 121 11.38 -20.02 -0.10
CA ILE A 121 12.82 -20.25 -0.35
C ILE A 121 13.55 -18.92 -0.49
N GLU A 122 12.96 -17.95 -1.17
CA GLU A 122 13.59 -16.68 -1.52
C GLU A 122 13.51 -15.66 -0.40
N THR A 123 14.55 -14.86 -0.24
CA THR A 123 14.52 -13.60 0.49
C THR A 123 13.69 -12.56 -0.28
N ASN A 124 13.32 -11.46 0.38
CA ASN A 124 12.62 -10.37 -0.31
C ASN A 124 13.48 -9.77 -1.44
N GLU A 125 14.80 -9.64 -1.25
CA GLU A 125 15.72 -9.18 -2.28
C GLU A 125 15.75 -10.14 -3.48
N GLU A 126 15.97 -11.42 -3.25
CA GLU A 126 15.98 -12.43 -4.32
C GLU A 126 14.67 -12.46 -5.10
N HIS A 127 13.54 -12.46 -4.37
CA HIS A 127 12.22 -12.44 -5.00
C HIS A 127 12.00 -11.20 -5.86
N TYR A 128 12.41 -10.02 -5.35
CA TYR A 128 12.33 -8.78 -6.11
C TYR A 128 13.18 -8.84 -7.38
N LEU A 129 14.44 -9.24 -7.26
CA LEU A 129 15.39 -9.29 -8.38
C LEU A 129 15.06 -10.34 -9.45
N HIS A 130 14.31 -11.37 -9.10
CA HIS A 130 13.79 -12.34 -10.08
C HIS A 130 12.56 -11.84 -10.85
N ALA A 131 11.79 -10.93 -10.28
CA ALA A 131 10.49 -10.52 -10.82
C ALA A 131 10.48 -9.10 -11.42
N HIS A 132 11.46 -8.25 -11.07
CA HIS A 132 11.43 -6.81 -11.35
C HIS A 132 12.80 -6.26 -11.76
N PRO A 133 12.83 -5.08 -12.41
CA PRO A 133 14.08 -4.44 -12.83
C PRO A 133 15.03 -4.15 -11.65
N ARG A 134 16.25 -4.66 -11.72
CA ARG A 134 17.30 -4.46 -10.71
C ARG A 134 17.62 -2.98 -10.45
N GLU A 135 17.58 -2.15 -11.49
CA GLU A 135 17.95 -0.74 -11.37
C GLU A 135 17.10 0.02 -10.34
N GLN A 136 15.78 -0.21 -10.30
CA GLN A 136 14.92 0.42 -9.31
C GLN A 136 15.37 0.08 -7.88
N PHE A 137 15.77 -1.17 -7.67
CA PHE A 137 16.29 -1.65 -6.38
C PHE A 137 17.61 -0.97 -6.02
N ASP A 138 18.58 -1.00 -6.92
CA ASP A 138 19.92 -0.45 -6.69
C ASP A 138 19.88 1.07 -6.48
N VAL A 139 19.08 1.79 -7.27
CA VAL A 139 18.91 3.24 -7.13
C VAL A 139 18.19 3.60 -5.82
N CYS A 140 17.12 2.89 -5.46
CA CYS A 140 16.43 3.12 -4.21
C CYS A 140 17.35 2.89 -2.99
N LYS A 141 18.11 1.80 -2.99
CA LYS A 141 19.11 1.50 -1.95
C LYS A 141 20.17 2.60 -1.84
N ALA A 142 20.71 3.07 -2.96
CA ALA A 142 21.70 4.13 -2.99
C ALA A 142 21.15 5.45 -2.42
N ILE A 143 19.92 5.82 -2.77
CA ILE A 143 19.24 7.01 -2.24
C ILE A 143 19.06 6.90 -0.72
N ILE A 144 18.56 5.76 -0.22
CA ILE A 144 18.40 5.54 1.22
C ILE A 144 19.78 5.64 1.91
N GLN A 145 20.80 5.04 1.36
CA GLN A 145 22.14 5.09 1.94
C GLN A 145 22.73 6.51 1.98
N GLU A 146 22.46 7.32 0.96
CA GLU A 146 22.98 8.67 0.83
C GLU A 146 22.20 9.70 1.66
N GLN A 147 20.86 9.64 1.64
CA GLN A 147 20.01 10.70 2.16
C GLN A 147 19.35 10.37 3.51
N CYS A 148 19.18 9.09 3.84
CA CYS A 148 18.59 8.65 5.10
C CYS A 148 19.26 7.35 5.62
N PRO A 149 20.59 7.39 5.90
CA PRO A 149 21.40 6.22 6.22
C PRO A 149 20.90 5.47 7.48
N GLU A 150 20.15 6.11 8.36
CA GLU A 150 19.51 5.48 9.51
C GLU A 150 18.51 4.38 9.13
N TYR A 151 17.99 4.38 7.91
CA TYR A 151 17.09 3.34 7.39
C TYR A 151 17.85 2.12 6.82
N MET A 152 19.17 2.20 6.64
CA MET A 152 19.93 1.10 6.03
C MET A 152 19.91 -0.19 6.85
N ASN A 153 19.86 -0.10 8.17
CA ASN A 153 19.71 -1.30 9.00
C ASN A 153 18.34 -1.96 8.76
N GLY A 154 17.26 -1.16 8.74
CA GLY A 154 15.91 -1.63 8.42
C GLY A 154 15.83 -2.25 7.01
N TRP A 155 16.45 -1.60 6.02
CA TRP A 155 16.59 -2.12 4.67
C TRP A 155 17.25 -3.50 4.65
N ASN A 156 18.42 -3.64 5.26
CA ASN A 156 19.16 -4.90 5.26
C ASN A 156 18.38 -6.03 5.96
N VAL A 157 17.76 -5.76 7.10
CA VAL A 157 16.92 -6.73 7.81
C VAL A 157 15.73 -7.14 6.96
N MET A 158 15.05 -6.18 6.36
CA MET A 158 13.86 -6.43 5.53
C MET A 158 14.22 -7.24 4.28
N MET A 159 15.29 -6.89 3.57
CA MET A 159 15.67 -7.54 2.32
C MET A 159 16.14 -8.99 2.53
N ASN A 160 16.76 -9.30 3.66
CA ASN A 160 17.25 -10.64 3.98
C ASN A 160 16.17 -11.60 4.54
N ARG A 161 14.96 -11.11 4.89
CA ARG A 161 13.89 -11.98 5.39
C ARG A 161 13.03 -12.53 4.26
N THR A 162 12.28 -13.61 4.54
CA THR A 162 11.44 -14.33 3.56
C THR A 162 9.96 -13.97 3.65
N TRP A 163 9.63 -12.77 4.12
CA TRP A 163 8.26 -12.29 4.23
C TRP A 163 8.20 -10.77 4.23
N ALA A 164 7.07 -10.23 3.76
CA ALA A 164 6.79 -8.80 3.77
C ALA A 164 5.29 -8.52 3.95
N HIS A 165 4.95 -7.28 4.38
CA HIS A 165 3.60 -6.75 4.34
C HIS A 165 3.37 -6.11 2.97
N MET A 166 2.72 -6.88 2.07
CA MET A 166 2.53 -6.46 0.69
C MET A 166 1.24 -5.66 0.49
N PHE A 167 1.09 -5.10 -0.70
CA PHE A 167 -0.13 -4.46 -1.21
C PHE A 167 -0.36 -3.02 -0.78
N ASN A 168 0.60 -2.34 -0.13
CA ASN A 168 0.41 -0.97 0.35
C ASN A 168 -0.90 -0.77 1.14
N MET A 169 -1.22 -1.76 2.00
CA MET A 169 -2.44 -1.77 2.80
C MET A 169 -2.13 -1.54 4.27
N PHE A 170 -2.69 -0.47 4.81
CA PHE A 170 -2.52 -0.11 6.22
C PHE A 170 -3.64 0.80 6.70
N VAL A 171 -3.79 0.91 8.02
CA VAL A 171 -4.55 1.94 8.71
C VAL A 171 -3.65 2.46 9.83
N MET A 172 -3.39 3.75 9.85
CA MET A 172 -2.46 4.37 10.79
C MET A 172 -3.06 5.63 11.41
N LYS A 173 -2.72 5.89 12.66
CA LYS A 173 -2.94 7.20 13.27
C LYS A 173 -2.26 8.27 12.43
N LYS A 174 -2.88 9.45 12.32
CA LYS A 174 -2.47 10.51 11.40
C LYS A 174 -0.99 10.88 11.51
N GLU A 175 -0.44 10.92 12.71
CA GLU A 175 0.98 11.25 12.93
C GLU A 175 1.94 10.23 12.27
N TYR A 176 1.66 8.93 12.37
CA TYR A 176 2.45 7.88 11.71
C TYR A 176 2.23 7.84 10.21
N TYR A 177 1.01 8.12 9.78
CA TYR A 177 0.67 8.25 8.37
C TYR A 177 1.48 9.37 7.72
N ASP A 178 1.54 10.54 8.35
CA ASP A 178 2.29 11.70 7.84
C ASP A 178 3.79 11.45 7.82
N GLU A 179 4.33 10.87 8.89
CA GLU A 179 5.76 10.54 8.98
C GLU A 179 6.16 9.55 7.89
N PHE A 180 5.36 8.47 7.71
CA PHE A 180 5.59 7.47 6.68
C PHE A 180 5.51 8.08 5.28
N CYS A 181 4.46 8.85 4.97
CA CYS A 181 4.29 9.51 3.68
C CYS A 181 5.45 10.44 3.35
N GLN A 182 5.85 11.29 4.31
CA GLN A 182 6.94 12.23 4.07
C GLN A 182 8.22 11.50 3.65
N TRP A 183 8.68 10.52 4.45
CA TRP A 183 9.87 9.74 4.13
C TRP A 183 9.72 8.97 2.83
N TRP A 184 8.57 8.31 2.64
CA TRP A 184 8.32 7.46 1.48
C TRP A 184 8.35 8.26 0.17
N PHE A 185 7.66 9.40 0.11
CA PHE A 185 7.61 10.24 -1.08
C PHE A 185 8.95 10.95 -1.33
N ASP A 186 9.67 11.36 -0.27
CA ASP A 186 11.02 11.93 -0.43
C ASP A 186 11.94 10.92 -1.13
N VAL A 187 11.95 9.65 -0.69
CA VAL A 187 12.73 8.59 -1.33
C VAL A 187 12.27 8.34 -2.77
N MET A 188 10.97 8.15 -2.99
CA MET A 188 10.44 7.77 -4.30
C MET A 188 10.57 8.86 -5.35
N PHE A 189 10.45 10.12 -4.99
CA PHE A 189 10.69 11.22 -5.91
C PHE A 189 12.16 11.34 -6.32
N GLU A 190 13.09 10.98 -5.46
CA GLU A 190 14.51 10.89 -5.84
C GLU A 190 14.79 9.67 -6.73
N VAL A 191 14.12 8.54 -6.49
CA VAL A 191 14.19 7.37 -7.40
C VAL A 191 13.69 7.76 -8.80
N GLU A 192 12.55 8.43 -8.88
CA GLU A 192 11.93 8.87 -10.14
C GLU A 192 12.86 9.79 -10.96
N LYS A 193 13.68 10.63 -10.32
CA LYS A 193 14.65 11.49 -11.02
C LYS A 193 15.80 10.71 -11.65
N LYS A 194 16.14 9.53 -11.12
CA LYS A 194 17.32 8.76 -11.51
C LYS A 194 16.99 7.54 -12.38
N VAL A 195 15.73 7.08 -12.38
CA VAL A 195 15.28 5.92 -13.15
C VAL A 195 14.29 6.35 -14.22
N ASP A 196 14.59 6.05 -15.46
CA ASP A 196 13.68 6.24 -16.59
C ASP A 196 12.82 4.98 -16.78
N LEU A 197 11.53 5.08 -16.47
CA LEU A 197 10.58 3.98 -16.64
C LEU A 197 10.26 3.68 -18.11
N GLU A 198 10.39 4.65 -19.02
CA GLU A 198 10.03 4.48 -20.44
C GLU A 198 10.91 3.48 -21.17
N LYS A 199 12.11 3.20 -20.64
CA LYS A 199 13.02 2.19 -21.20
C LYS A 199 12.60 0.74 -20.94
N TYR A 200 11.64 0.51 -20.02
CA TYR A 200 11.14 -0.83 -19.72
C TYR A 200 9.93 -1.20 -20.58
N ALA A 201 9.62 -2.49 -20.63
CA ALA A 201 8.37 -2.96 -21.20
C ALA A 201 7.17 -2.33 -20.46
N LYS A 202 6.05 -2.10 -21.16
CA LYS A 202 4.89 -1.36 -20.63
C LYS A 202 4.36 -1.94 -19.30
N GLU A 203 4.44 -3.26 -19.14
CA GLU A 203 4.02 -3.98 -17.94
C GLU A 203 4.96 -3.74 -16.75
N GLU A 204 6.19 -3.27 -17.02
CA GLU A 204 7.24 -2.99 -16.05
C GLU A 204 7.42 -1.49 -15.77
N GLN A 205 6.65 -0.62 -16.44
CA GLN A 205 6.69 0.83 -16.25
C GLN A 205 5.96 1.27 -14.98
N ARG A 206 6.33 0.67 -13.83
CA ARG A 206 5.82 1.05 -12.52
C ARG A 206 6.86 0.85 -11.43
N TRP A 207 6.63 1.48 -10.29
CA TRP A 207 7.49 1.37 -9.12
C TRP A 207 7.14 0.11 -8.32
N PHE A 208 7.87 -0.98 -8.51
CA PHE A 208 7.65 -2.21 -7.74
C PHE A 208 8.36 -2.19 -6.39
N ILE A 209 9.39 -1.35 -6.24
CA ILE A 209 10.17 -1.22 -5.00
C ILE A 209 9.33 -0.61 -3.87
N ASP A 210 8.28 0.09 -4.21
CA ASP A 210 7.39 0.81 -3.32
C ASP A 210 6.75 -0.10 -2.26
N GLU A 211 6.33 -1.31 -2.63
CA GLU A 211 5.69 -2.28 -1.71
C GLU A 211 6.63 -2.75 -0.59
N LEU A 212 7.94 -2.58 -0.73
CA LEU A 212 8.93 -2.99 0.27
C LEU A 212 9.21 -1.91 1.31
N LEU A 213 8.95 -0.65 0.99
CA LEU A 213 9.35 0.49 1.83
C LEU A 213 8.55 0.61 3.13
N LEU A 214 7.30 0.14 3.18
CA LEU A 214 6.53 0.08 4.43
C LEU A 214 7.28 -0.73 5.49
N ASP A 215 7.81 -1.87 5.10
CA ASP A 215 8.53 -2.77 6.01
C ASP A 215 9.89 -2.21 6.41
N VAL A 216 10.58 -1.48 5.51
CA VAL A 216 11.82 -0.77 5.84
C VAL A 216 11.56 0.30 6.90
N TRP A 217 10.48 1.06 6.75
CA TRP A 217 10.08 2.09 7.72
C TRP A 217 9.72 1.47 9.08
N LEU A 218 8.86 0.44 9.10
CA LEU A 218 8.47 -0.25 10.34
C LEU A 218 9.67 -0.86 11.06
N GLU A 219 10.59 -1.48 10.31
CA GLU A 219 11.80 -2.10 10.87
C GLU A 219 12.77 -1.06 11.43
N THR A 220 12.87 0.12 10.82
CA THR A 220 13.72 1.21 11.29
C THR A 220 13.15 1.87 12.53
N LYS A 221 11.87 2.22 12.51
CA LYS A 221 11.20 2.96 13.60
C LYS A 221 10.86 2.09 14.79
N LYS A 222 10.80 0.76 14.61
CA LYS A 222 10.44 -0.21 15.66
C LYS A 222 9.07 0.05 16.30
N TYR A 223 8.17 0.69 15.58
CA TYR A 223 6.81 0.90 16.05
C TYR A 223 6.07 -0.44 16.22
N LYS A 224 5.23 -0.49 17.25
CA LYS A 224 4.32 -1.62 17.44
C LYS A 224 3.17 -1.51 16.44
N TYR A 225 2.82 -2.60 15.81
CA TYR A 225 1.72 -2.69 14.86
C TYR A 225 0.90 -3.96 15.05
N CYS A 226 -0.33 -3.94 14.60
CA CYS A 226 -1.22 -5.10 14.58
C CYS A 226 -1.31 -5.68 13.17
N LEU A 227 -1.32 -7.01 13.08
CA LEU A 227 -1.52 -7.74 11.83
C LEU A 227 -2.99 -8.10 11.64
N LEU A 228 -3.54 -7.82 10.48
CA LEU A 228 -4.87 -8.25 10.11
C LEU A 228 -4.87 -9.06 8.81
N TYR A 229 -5.74 -10.06 8.78
CA TYR A 229 -6.02 -10.78 7.54
C TYR A 229 -6.62 -9.87 6.49
N THR A 230 -6.37 -10.20 5.23
CA THR A 230 -6.99 -9.52 4.09
C THR A 230 -7.84 -10.49 3.28
N SER A 231 -8.94 -9.99 2.73
CA SER A 231 -9.73 -10.75 1.76
C SER A 231 -8.88 -11.04 0.51
N PRO A 232 -8.78 -12.30 0.04
CA PRO A 232 -8.00 -12.61 -1.14
C PRO A 232 -8.63 -12.00 -2.40
N SER A 233 -7.78 -11.41 -3.24
CA SER A 233 -8.16 -11.00 -4.59
C SER A 233 -8.50 -12.23 -5.45
N PRO A 234 -9.43 -12.11 -6.44
CA PRO A 234 -9.65 -13.18 -7.42
C PRO A 234 -8.40 -13.65 -8.15
N ARG A 235 -7.38 -12.80 -8.28
CA ARG A 235 -6.08 -13.16 -8.89
C ARG A 235 -5.26 -14.10 -8.00
N ASP A 236 -5.34 -13.98 -6.69
CA ASP A 236 -4.62 -14.86 -5.76
C ASP A 236 -5.11 -16.30 -5.84
N LEU A 237 -6.43 -16.46 -6.07
CA LEU A 237 -7.07 -17.78 -6.22
C LEU A 237 -6.68 -18.51 -7.53
N ARG A 238 -6.21 -17.77 -8.55
CA ARG A 238 -5.74 -18.37 -9.82
C ARG A 238 -4.30 -18.87 -9.71
N ARG A 239 -3.44 -18.20 -8.95
CA ARG A 239 -2.03 -18.58 -8.75
C ARG A 239 -1.85 -19.83 -7.88
N SER A 240 -2.82 -20.17 -7.03
CA SER A 240 -2.78 -21.38 -6.18
C SER A 240 -3.20 -22.66 -6.91
N ARG A 241 -3.48 -22.60 -8.21
CA ARG A 241 -3.87 -23.75 -9.04
C ARG A 241 -2.81 -24.16 -10.10
N MET A 242 -1.61 -23.55 -10.04
CA MET A 242 -0.47 -23.95 -10.88
C MET A 242 0.58 -24.68 -10.02
#